data_41ded5af4afd40c892a38bf066a5c36c
#
_entry.id   41ded5af4afd40c892a38bf066a5c36c
#
_cell.length_a   1.000
_cell.length_b   1.000
_cell.length_c   1.000
_cell.angle_alpha   90.00
_cell.angle_beta   90.00
_cell.angle_gamma   90.00
#
_symmetry.space_group_name_H-M   'P 1'
#
loop_
_entity.id
_entity.type
_entity.pdbx_description
1 polymer ?
#
loop_
_entity_poly.entity_id
_entity_poly.type
_entity_poly.pdbx_seq_one_letter_code
_entity_poly.pdbx_strand_id
1 'polypeptide(L)'
;MAQPAALPDNDDLSPGAAAPRSGARARRQAALDDQQRSFLRMVSHELRTPLNSILGFSEIISQELYGPLGAPQYKEYAGIIRASGQRLLNLVNQILEIARLEGRAMDLDLRVEALDHAMDDALDGLREEITHRNTVVIVRDEGALPSVKADPRGLRTVLTNLIHNAVVFSPEGSAIEITAARDGAEIEICILDQGPGIDPHDIARLLRPFEQGDSALTRRSEGAGLGLPIVNLLCQAMGGRLKLLPGPQGGLLANVRLPAG
;
A
#
# COMPACT_ATOMS: atom_id res chain seq x y z
N MET A 1 -2.26 -51.34 76.78
CA MET A 1 -2.44 -49.93 76.38
C MET A 1 -1.39 -49.62 75.35
N ALA A 2 -1.77 -49.64 74.09
CA ALA A 2 -0.90 -49.38 72.91
C ALA A 2 -1.28 -48.02 72.36
N GLN A 3 -0.29 -47.14 72.18
CA GLN A 3 -0.41 -45.87 71.53
C GLN A 3 -0.39 -46.09 69.99
N PRO A 4 -1.21 -45.40 69.19
CA PRO A 4 -1.13 -45.45 67.74
C PRO A 4 -0.02 -44.57 67.18
N ALA A 5 0.67 -45.10 66.17
CA ALA A 5 1.72 -44.42 65.45
C ALA A 5 1.16 -43.26 64.58
N ALA A 6 1.87 -42.15 64.58
CA ALA A 6 1.62 -41.01 63.72
C ALA A 6 2.05 -41.28 62.26
N LEU A 7 1.19 -40.93 61.30
CA LEU A 7 1.48 -40.91 59.88
C LEU A 7 2.31 -39.64 59.52
N PRO A 8 3.26 -39.72 58.60
CA PRO A 8 3.99 -38.53 58.14
C PRO A 8 3.15 -37.68 57.18
N ASP A 9 3.12 -36.41 57.44
CA ASP A 9 2.60 -35.36 56.55
C ASP A 9 3.36 -35.34 55.20
N ASN A 10 2.60 -35.56 54.17
CA ASN A 10 3.09 -35.49 52.77
C ASN A 10 2.59 -34.18 52.12
N ASP A 11 3.22 -33.05 52.50
CA ASP A 11 2.98 -31.74 51.93
C ASP A 11 4.30 -31.20 51.31
N ASP A 12 4.67 -31.78 50.18
CA ASP A 12 5.71 -31.19 49.31
C ASP A 12 5.29 -31.29 47.83
N LEU A 13 4.20 -30.58 47.49
CA LEU A 13 3.84 -30.29 46.11
C LEU A 13 4.33 -28.89 45.78
N SER A 14 5.62 -28.78 45.46
CA SER A 14 6.16 -27.61 44.76
C SER A 14 5.44 -27.44 43.40
N PRO A 15 4.86 -26.28 43.12
CA PRO A 15 4.35 -26.02 41.77
C PRO A 15 5.52 -25.87 40.81
N GLY A 16 5.83 -26.96 40.09
CA GLY A 16 6.86 -27.02 39.08
C GLY A 16 6.65 -25.99 37.97
N ALA A 17 7.63 -25.17 37.82
CA ALA A 17 8.11 -24.45 36.63
C ALA A 17 7.30 -24.64 35.31
N ALA A 18 6.29 -23.81 35.12
CA ALA A 18 5.63 -23.64 33.83
C ALA A 18 6.07 -22.34 33.15
N ALA A 19 7.36 -22.19 32.84
CA ALA A 19 7.86 -21.06 32.08
C ALA A 19 9.13 -21.35 31.28
N PRO A 20 9.03 -22.09 30.15
CA PRO A 20 9.86 -21.77 28.99
C PRO A 20 9.14 -21.84 27.64
N ARG A 21 7.81 -22.13 27.62
CA ARG A 21 7.10 -22.35 26.32
C ARG A 21 6.82 -21.08 25.53
N SER A 22 6.67 -19.92 26.17
CA SER A 22 6.42 -18.63 25.50
C SER A 22 7.66 -18.10 24.76
N GLY A 23 8.83 -18.18 25.37
CA GLY A 23 10.08 -17.74 24.76
C GLY A 23 10.53 -18.58 23.56
N ALA A 24 10.28 -19.90 23.58
CA ALA A 24 10.60 -20.75 22.45
C ALA A 24 9.66 -20.50 21.24
N ARG A 25 8.38 -20.22 21.49
CA ARG A 25 7.42 -19.83 20.45
C ARG A 25 7.78 -18.48 19.83
N ALA A 26 8.11 -17.49 20.66
CA ALA A 26 8.52 -16.16 20.18
C ALA A 26 9.79 -16.23 19.33
N ARG A 27 10.81 -17.00 19.75
CA ARG A 27 12.04 -17.22 18.95
C ARG A 27 11.78 -17.91 17.63
N ARG A 28 10.89 -18.92 17.62
CA ARG A 28 10.52 -19.62 16.39
C ARG A 28 9.75 -18.71 15.44
N GLN A 29 8.84 -17.89 15.96
CA GLN A 29 8.12 -16.90 15.15
C GLN A 29 9.08 -15.87 14.56
N ALA A 30 9.97 -15.28 15.37
CA ALA A 30 10.98 -14.34 14.88
C ALA A 30 11.89 -14.94 13.81
N ALA A 31 12.30 -16.22 13.94
CA ALA A 31 13.10 -16.89 12.93
C ALA A 31 12.32 -17.12 11.62
N LEU A 32 11.03 -17.45 11.68
CA LEU A 32 10.16 -17.55 10.51
C LEU A 32 9.98 -16.21 9.82
N ASP A 33 9.75 -15.15 10.59
CA ASP A 33 9.60 -13.79 10.07
C ASP A 33 10.89 -13.31 9.38
N ASP A 34 12.07 -13.58 9.97
CA ASP A 34 13.37 -13.26 9.36
C ASP A 34 13.63 -14.07 8.09
N GLN A 35 13.26 -15.34 8.07
CA GLN A 35 13.37 -16.18 6.88
C GLN A 35 12.43 -15.67 5.77
N GLN A 36 11.21 -15.28 6.10
CA GLN A 36 10.26 -14.69 5.16
C GLN A 36 10.76 -13.36 4.60
N ARG A 37 11.29 -12.47 5.45
CA ARG A 37 11.90 -11.19 5.03
C ARG A 37 13.06 -11.41 4.06
N SER A 38 13.95 -12.35 4.38
CA SER A 38 15.10 -12.69 3.55
C SER A 38 14.67 -13.26 2.21
N PHE A 39 13.70 -14.17 2.20
CA PHE A 39 13.12 -14.76 0.98
C PHE A 39 12.49 -13.70 0.08
N LEU A 40 11.63 -12.83 0.63
CA LEU A 40 10.99 -11.77 -0.14
C LEU A 40 11.99 -10.75 -0.71
N ARG A 41 13.07 -10.45 0.04
CA ARG A 41 14.15 -9.59 -0.44
C ARG A 41 14.91 -10.23 -1.61
N MET A 42 15.23 -11.51 -1.49
CA MET A 42 15.91 -12.27 -2.55
C MET A 42 15.03 -12.35 -3.81
N VAL A 43 13.77 -12.77 -3.69
CA VAL A 43 12.84 -12.86 -4.82
C VAL A 43 12.66 -11.51 -5.52
N SER A 44 12.52 -10.43 -4.74
CA SER A 44 12.46 -9.07 -5.27
C SER A 44 13.66 -8.75 -6.16
N HIS A 45 14.87 -9.10 -5.72
CA HIS A 45 16.09 -8.81 -6.44
C HIS A 45 16.23 -9.67 -7.71
N GLU A 46 15.92 -10.97 -7.58
CA GLU A 46 16.02 -11.94 -8.69
C GLU A 46 15.00 -11.68 -9.81
N LEU A 47 13.84 -11.11 -9.49
CA LEU A 47 12.84 -10.72 -10.49
C LEU A 47 13.16 -9.37 -11.15
N ARG A 48 13.69 -8.42 -10.38
CA ARG A 48 13.99 -7.07 -10.89
C ARG A 48 15.13 -7.08 -11.91
N THR A 49 16.13 -7.91 -11.72
CA THR A 49 17.33 -7.96 -12.57
C THR A 49 17.01 -8.31 -14.02
N PRO A 50 16.36 -9.45 -14.36
CA PRO A 50 16.02 -9.77 -15.75
C PRO A 50 15.04 -8.78 -16.35
N LEU A 51 14.11 -8.24 -15.54
CA LEU A 51 13.12 -7.29 -16.00
C LEU A 51 13.75 -5.94 -16.37
N ASN A 52 14.71 -5.46 -15.57
CA ASN A 52 15.47 -4.26 -15.91
C ASN A 52 16.30 -4.44 -17.20
N SER A 53 16.78 -5.66 -17.48
CA SER A 53 17.47 -5.96 -18.74
C SER A 53 16.50 -5.88 -19.93
N ILE A 54 15.32 -6.47 -19.82
CA ILE A 54 14.26 -6.38 -20.84
C ILE A 54 13.89 -4.92 -21.11
N LEU A 55 13.69 -4.14 -20.05
CA LEU A 55 13.37 -2.71 -20.14
C LEU A 55 14.50 -1.93 -20.82
N GLY A 56 15.75 -2.14 -20.39
CA GLY A 56 16.90 -1.43 -20.94
C GLY A 56 17.11 -1.72 -22.43
N PHE A 57 17.04 -2.99 -22.83
CA PHE A 57 17.19 -3.32 -24.25
C PHE A 57 16.02 -2.84 -25.12
N SER A 58 14.79 -2.90 -24.61
CA SER A 58 13.63 -2.35 -25.33
C SER A 58 13.70 -0.83 -25.47
N GLU A 59 14.27 -0.14 -24.50
CA GLU A 59 14.52 1.30 -24.57
C GLU A 59 15.57 1.65 -25.62
N ILE A 60 16.71 0.94 -25.63
CA ILE A 60 17.78 1.09 -26.64
C ILE A 60 17.21 0.93 -28.05
N ILE A 61 16.33 -0.07 -28.26
CA ILE A 61 15.69 -0.35 -29.54
C ILE A 61 14.69 0.76 -29.88
N SER A 62 13.83 1.17 -28.95
CA SER A 62 12.78 2.17 -29.21
C SER A 62 13.35 3.56 -29.47
N GLN A 63 14.50 3.90 -28.88
CA GLN A 63 15.20 5.16 -29.07
C GLN A 63 16.20 5.14 -30.25
N GLU A 64 16.34 3.99 -30.93
CA GLU A 64 17.23 3.82 -32.07
C GLU A 64 18.70 4.22 -31.77
N LEU A 65 19.18 3.95 -30.54
CA LEU A 65 20.49 4.42 -30.06
C LEU A 65 21.69 3.93 -30.90
N TYR A 66 21.56 2.83 -31.63
CA TYR A 66 22.58 2.28 -32.51
C TYR A 66 22.28 2.50 -34.01
N GLY A 67 21.37 3.39 -34.32
CA GLY A 67 20.97 3.74 -35.68
C GLY A 67 19.51 3.37 -35.98
N PRO A 68 18.98 3.88 -37.11
CA PRO A 68 17.57 3.75 -37.44
C PRO A 68 17.17 2.30 -37.69
N LEU A 69 15.98 1.93 -37.21
CA LEU A 69 15.37 0.64 -37.46
C LEU A 69 14.83 0.60 -38.91
N GLY A 70 15.06 -0.52 -39.59
CA GLY A 70 14.64 -0.68 -41.00
C GLY A 70 13.13 -0.66 -41.24
N ALA A 71 12.32 -0.90 -40.17
CA ALA A 71 10.87 -0.81 -40.24
C ALA A 71 10.32 -0.14 -38.96
N PRO A 72 9.41 0.86 -39.09
CA PRO A 72 8.84 1.60 -37.98
C PRO A 72 8.13 0.72 -36.92
N GLN A 73 7.61 -0.43 -37.34
CA GLN A 73 6.92 -1.39 -36.50
C GLN A 73 7.84 -1.94 -35.36
N TYR A 74 9.14 -2.06 -35.59
CA TYR A 74 10.07 -2.51 -34.54
C TYR A 74 10.17 -1.52 -33.40
N LYS A 75 10.06 -0.23 -33.67
CA LYS A 75 10.03 0.81 -32.65
C LYS A 75 8.76 0.74 -31.80
N GLU A 76 7.61 0.52 -32.46
CA GLU A 76 6.33 0.31 -31.82
C GLU A 76 6.36 -0.94 -30.91
N TYR A 77 6.87 -2.07 -31.42
CA TYR A 77 6.99 -3.30 -30.65
C TYR A 77 7.94 -3.15 -29.44
N ALA A 78 9.04 -2.45 -29.60
CA ALA A 78 9.93 -2.14 -28.49
C ALA A 78 9.24 -1.28 -27.42
N GLY A 79 8.42 -0.31 -27.84
CA GLY A 79 7.57 0.48 -26.96
C GLY A 79 6.58 -0.38 -26.16
N ILE A 80 5.90 -1.33 -26.84
CA ILE A 80 4.97 -2.27 -26.19
C ILE A 80 5.70 -3.18 -25.20
N ILE A 81 6.88 -3.70 -25.55
CA ILE A 81 7.69 -4.54 -24.66
C ILE A 81 8.10 -3.74 -23.41
N ARG A 82 8.55 -2.51 -23.59
CA ARG A 82 8.93 -1.61 -22.48
C ARG A 82 7.76 -1.34 -21.56
N ALA A 83 6.60 -0.95 -22.10
CA ALA A 83 5.40 -0.68 -21.31
C ALA A 83 4.95 -1.93 -20.54
N SER A 84 4.92 -3.10 -21.17
CA SER A 84 4.55 -4.37 -20.53
C SER A 84 5.53 -4.78 -19.45
N GLY A 85 6.84 -4.60 -19.69
CA GLY A 85 7.88 -4.87 -18.69
C GLY A 85 7.76 -3.95 -17.48
N GLN A 86 7.46 -2.67 -17.67
CA GLN A 86 7.25 -1.71 -16.57
C GLN A 86 6.02 -2.08 -15.73
N ARG A 87 4.92 -2.48 -16.37
CA ARG A 87 3.72 -2.98 -15.66
C ARG A 87 4.03 -4.21 -14.81
N LEU A 88 4.78 -5.17 -15.38
CA LEU A 88 5.16 -6.37 -14.65
C LEU A 88 6.07 -6.05 -13.45
N LEU A 89 7.03 -5.14 -13.61
CA LEU A 89 7.89 -4.70 -12.52
C LEU A 89 7.08 -4.05 -11.38
N ASN A 90 6.14 -3.18 -11.73
CA ASN A 90 5.26 -2.54 -10.76
C ASN A 90 4.41 -3.57 -10.02
N LEU A 91 3.82 -4.54 -10.73
CA LEU A 91 3.03 -5.62 -10.15
C LEU A 91 3.85 -6.47 -9.16
N VAL A 92 5.05 -6.88 -9.55
CA VAL A 92 5.97 -7.64 -8.68
C VAL A 92 6.29 -6.84 -7.41
N ASN A 93 6.62 -5.56 -7.55
CA ASN A 93 6.91 -4.70 -6.39
C ASN A 93 5.70 -4.59 -5.45
N GLN A 94 4.49 -4.43 -5.97
CA GLN A 94 3.26 -4.37 -5.18
C GLN A 94 2.97 -5.68 -4.44
N ILE A 95 3.13 -6.84 -5.09
CA ILE A 95 2.96 -8.15 -4.44
C ILE A 95 3.94 -8.32 -3.28
N LEU A 96 5.20 -7.94 -3.50
CA LEU A 96 6.23 -8.04 -2.47
C LEU A 96 5.98 -7.06 -1.32
N GLU A 97 5.43 -5.88 -1.59
CA GLU A 97 5.03 -4.92 -0.57
C GLU A 97 3.90 -5.47 0.30
N ILE A 98 2.85 -6.02 -0.30
CA ILE A 98 1.76 -6.70 0.44
C ILE A 98 2.32 -7.82 1.32
N ALA A 99 3.15 -8.70 0.75
CA ALA A 99 3.70 -9.83 1.50
C ALA A 99 4.58 -9.38 2.70
N ARG A 100 5.29 -8.23 2.57
CA ARG A 100 6.06 -7.63 3.68
C ARG A 100 5.14 -7.03 4.74
N LEU A 101 4.07 -6.35 4.33
CA LEU A 101 3.11 -5.74 5.23
C LEU A 101 2.31 -6.79 6.00
N GLU A 102 1.79 -7.83 5.34
CA GLU A 102 1.06 -8.92 5.98
C GLU A 102 1.94 -9.70 6.96
N GLY A 103 3.21 -9.96 6.59
CA GLY A 103 4.18 -10.64 7.44
C GLY A 103 4.71 -9.79 8.59
N ARG A 104 4.26 -8.53 8.75
CA ARG A 104 4.84 -7.54 9.69
C ARG A 104 6.36 -7.41 9.54
N ALA A 105 6.85 -7.66 8.32
CA ALA A 105 8.26 -7.70 7.98
C ALA A 105 8.79 -6.34 7.49
N MET A 106 7.99 -5.28 7.61
CA MET A 106 8.34 -3.94 7.19
C MET A 106 8.82 -3.14 8.41
N ASP A 107 10.06 -2.70 8.37
CA ASP A 107 10.59 -1.73 9.33
C ASP A 107 10.17 -0.35 8.84
N LEU A 108 9.10 0.21 9.45
CA LEU A 108 8.61 1.56 9.17
C LEU A 108 9.38 2.57 10.04
N ASP A 109 9.86 3.63 9.42
CA ASP A 109 10.45 4.78 10.11
C ASP A 109 9.37 5.81 10.44
N LEU A 110 8.61 5.56 11.52
CA LEU A 110 7.52 6.44 11.95
C LEU A 110 8.05 7.72 12.57
N ARG A 111 7.98 8.83 11.85
CA ARG A 111 8.37 10.17 12.29
C ARG A 111 7.32 11.20 11.99
N VAL A 112 7.50 12.41 12.51
CA VAL A 112 6.62 13.55 12.18
C VAL A 112 6.92 14.01 10.76
N GLU A 113 5.93 13.90 9.89
CA GLU A 113 6.00 14.28 8.48
C GLU A 113 5.03 15.41 8.17
N ALA A 114 5.49 16.40 7.42
CA ALA A 114 4.64 17.46 6.88
C ALA A 114 3.79 16.89 5.75
N LEU A 115 2.47 16.97 5.89
CA LEU A 115 1.56 16.42 4.88
C LEU A 115 1.66 17.18 3.55
N ASP A 116 1.98 18.48 3.58
CA ASP A 116 2.19 19.29 2.37
C ASP A 116 3.25 18.67 1.45
N HIS A 117 4.43 18.33 2.00
CA HIS A 117 5.50 17.73 1.20
C HIS A 117 5.12 16.38 0.59
N ALA A 118 4.45 15.53 1.38
CA ALA A 118 4.00 14.22 0.88
C ALA A 118 2.91 14.36 -0.19
N MET A 119 2.07 15.39 -0.07
CA MET A 119 1.03 15.73 -1.04
C MET A 119 1.63 16.23 -2.35
N ASP A 120 2.55 17.18 -2.27
CA ASP A 120 3.25 17.74 -3.44
C ASP A 120 3.98 16.62 -4.21
N ASP A 121 4.72 15.76 -3.50
CA ASP A 121 5.41 14.61 -4.08
C ASP A 121 4.45 13.63 -4.79
N ALA A 122 3.27 13.39 -4.20
CA ALA A 122 2.26 12.51 -4.80
C ALA A 122 1.63 13.12 -6.04
N LEU A 123 1.31 14.42 -6.01
CA LEU A 123 0.73 15.16 -7.13
C LEU A 123 1.73 15.32 -8.27
N ASP A 124 3.00 15.60 -7.97
CA ASP A 124 4.05 15.66 -8.99
C ASP A 124 4.25 14.31 -9.69
N GLY A 125 4.19 13.22 -8.96
CA GLY A 125 4.27 11.86 -9.51
C GLY A 125 3.09 11.49 -10.42
N LEU A 126 1.95 12.17 -10.29
CA LEU A 126 0.72 11.92 -11.05
C LEU A 126 0.41 13.01 -12.09
N ARG A 127 1.31 13.98 -12.27
CA ARG A 127 1.08 15.17 -13.11
C ARG A 127 0.68 14.84 -14.54
N GLU A 128 1.35 13.86 -15.16
CA GLU A 128 1.04 13.43 -16.54
C GLU A 128 -0.36 12.85 -16.65
N GLU A 129 -0.75 11.98 -15.72
CA GLU A 129 -2.07 11.34 -15.70
C GLU A 129 -3.18 12.37 -15.42
N ILE A 130 -2.98 13.25 -14.45
CA ILE A 130 -3.90 14.35 -14.12
C ILE A 130 -4.11 15.24 -15.34
N THR A 131 -3.03 15.62 -16.04
CA THR A 131 -3.09 16.47 -17.23
C THR A 131 -3.78 15.75 -18.40
N HIS A 132 -3.44 14.48 -18.64
CA HIS A 132 -4.01 13.69 -19.71
C HIS A 132 -5.54 13.53 -19.57
N ARG A 133 -6.03 13.40 -18.34
CA ARG A 133 -7.46 13.28 -18.03
C ARG A 133 -8.18 14.61 -17.80
N ASN A 134 -7.48 15.72 -17.97
CA ASN A 134 -8.01 17.07 -17.68
C ASN A 134 -8.61 17.17 -16.26
N THR A 135 -8.12 16.41 -15.31
CA THR A 135 -8.63 16.39 -13.93
C THR A 135 -8.13 17.61 -13.16
N VAL A 136 -9.01 18.21 -12.36
CA VAL A 136 -8.66 19.32 -11.46
C VAL A 136 -8.52 18.78 -10.05
N VAL A 137 -7.34 18.88 -9.45
CA VAL A 137 -7.14 18.49 -8.05
C VAL A 137 -7.17 19.75 -7.18
N ILE A 138 -8.08 19.78 -6.22
CA ILE A 138 -8.32 20.90 -5.30
C ILE A 138 -7.90 20.45 -3.90
N VAL A 139 -6.75 20.90 -3.43
CA VAL A 139 -6.33 20.72 -2.03
C VAL A 139 -6.90 21.90 -1.24
N ARG A 140 -7.81 21.62 -0.32
CA ARG A 140 -8.38 22.64 0.57
C ARG A 140 -7.55 22.64 1.85
N ASP A 141 -6.76 23.65 2.00
CA ASP A 141 -6.04 23.98 3.24
C ASP A 141 -6.57 25.29 3.82
N GLU A 142 -6.54 25.44 5.12
CA GLU A 142 -6.80 26.69 5.82
C GLU A 142 -5.49 27.41 6.19
N GLY A 143 -4.42 27.19 5.38
CA GLY A 143 -3.12 27.85 5.55
C GLY A 143 -1.90 26.93 5.58
N ALA A 144 -2.03 25.72 6.08
CA ALA A 144 -1.04 24.63 5.99
C ALA A 144 -1.70 23.30 6.38
N LEU A 145 -1.37 22.23 5.67
CA LEU A 145 -1.83 20.89 6.04
C LEU A 145 -1.17 20.45 7.36
N PRO A 146 -1.89 19.72 8.23
CA PRO A 146 -1.34 19.27 9.50
C PRO A 146 -0.23 18.24 9.32
N SER A 147 0.69 18.12 10.31
CA SER A 147 1.69 17.07 10.31
C SER A 147 1.12 15.76 10.84
N VAL A 148 1.57 14.64 10.27
CA VAL A 148 1.18 13.28 10.65
C VAL A 148 2.39 12.50 11.18
N LYS A 149 2.16 11.53 12.05
CA LYS A 149 3.18 10.56 12.42
C LYS A 149 3.11 9.36 11.48
N ALA A 150 4.02 9.31 10.51
CA ALA A 150 4.00 8.31 9.44
C ALA A 150 5.42 7.95 8.97
N ASP A 151 5.54 6.85 8.25
CA ASP A 151 6.70 6.56 7.40
C ASP A 151 6.57 7.39 6.10
N PRO A 152 7.60 8.16 5.69
CA PRO A 152 7.49 9.05 4.53
C PRO A 152 7.15 8.34 3.23
N ARG A 153 7.74 7.14 3.02
CA ARG A 153 7.48 6.33 1.82
C ARG A 153 6.09 5.74 1.87
N GLY A 154 5.69 5.21 3.03
CA GLY A 154 4.35 4.69 3.26
C GLY A 154 3.28 5.75 3.05
N LEU A 155 3.47 6.96 3.59
CA LEU A 155 2.55 8.08 3.41
C LEU A 155 2.41 8.48 1.94
N ARG A 156 3.54 8.64 1.23
CA ARG A 156 3.53 8.92 -0.22
C ARG A 156 2.80 7.82 -0.99
N THR A 157 3.06 6.55 -0.70
CA THR A 157 2.38 5.41 -1.35
C THR A 157 0.87 5.46 -1.12
N VAL A 158 0.42 5.77 0.10
CA VAL A 158 -1.00 5.94 0.43
C VAL A 158 -1.63 7.04 -0.42
N LEU A 159 -1.05 8.24 -0.41
CA LEU A 159 -1.58 9.39 -1.14
C LEU A 159 -1.58 9.13 -2.65
N THR A 160 -0.47 8.65 -3.22
CA THR A 160 -0.36 8.36 -4.66
C THR A 160 -1.42 7.34 -5.11
N ASN A 161 -1.62 6.24 -4.36
CA ASN A 161 -2.62 5.23 -4.74
C ASN A 161 -4.04 5.78 -4.68
N LEU A 162 -4.39 6.54 -3.65
CA LEU A 162 -5.74 7.08 -3.50
C LEU A 162 -6.03 8.17 -4.53
N ILE A 163 -5.09 9.10 -4.76
CA ILE A 163 -5.24 10.16 -5.77
C ILE A 163 -5.28 9.54 -7.17
N HIS A 164 -4.41 8.59 -7.48
CA HIS A 164 -4.43 7.88 -8.76
C HIS A 164 -5.77 7.18 -9.00
N ASN A 165 -6.31 6.48 -8.01
CA ASN A 165 -7.64 5.87 -8.11
C ASN A 165 -8.72 6.93 -8.38
N ALA A 166 -8.70 8.04 -7.66
CA ALA A 166 -9.63 9.14 -7.87
C ALA A 166 -9.55 9.69 -9.30
N VAL A 167 -8.34 9.87 -9.85
CA VAL A 167 -8.12 10.34 -11.23
C VAL A 167 -8.62 9.31 -12.25
N VAL A 168 -8.31 8.03 -12.06
CA VAL A 168 -8.64 6.98 -13.04
C VAL A 168 -10.13 6.68 -13.09
N PHE A 169 -10.81 6.65 -11.95
CA PHE A 169 -12.22 6.27 -11.86
C PHE A 169 -13.19 7.44 -12.01
N SER A 170 -12.72 8.67 -11.93
CA SER A 170 -13.55 9.84 -12.21
C SER A 170 -13.75 10.05 -13.72
N PRO A 171 -14.85 10.68 -14.14
CA PRO A 171 -15.01 11.17 -15.49
C PRO A 171 -13.87 12.12 -15.90
N GLU A 172 -13.55 12.17 -17.18
CA GLU A 172 -12.59 13.15 -17.71
C GLU A 172 -13.09 14.59 -17.45
N GLY A 173 -12.18 15.48 -17.07
CA GLY A 173 -12.50 16.86 -16.72
C GLY A 173 -13.14 17.05 -15.33
N SER A 174 -13.20 16.02 -14.51
CA SER A 174 -13.77 16.09 -13.16
C SER A 174 -12.84 16.78 -12.16
N ALA A 175 -13.40 17.12 -10.99
CA ALA A 175 -12.64 17.64 -9.85
C ALA A 175 -12.47 16.57 -8.77
N ILE A 176 -11.28 16.52 -8.17
CA ILE A 176 -10.98 15.72 -6.98
C ILE A 176 -10.72 16.71 -5.84
N GLU A 177 -11.46 16.56 -4.74
CA GLU A 177 -11.25 17.39 -3.55
C GLU A 177 -10.46 16.62 -2.50
N ILE A 178 -9.41 17.28 -1.97
CA ILE A 178 -8.58 16.75 -0.90
C ILE A 178 -8.64 17.70 0.28
N THR A 179 -8.97 17.16 1.45
CA THR A 179 -8.97 17.92 2.71
C THR A 179 -8.18 17.17 3.77
N ALA A 180 -7.54 17.91 4.67
CA ALA A 180 -6.92 17.32 5.83
C ALA A 180 -7.19 18.19 7.07
N ALA A 181 -7.62 17.57 8.15
CA ALA A 181 -7.93 18.25 9.39
C ALA A 181 -7.49 17.45 10.61
N ARG A 182 -7.18 18.15 11.70
CA ARG A 182 -6.88 17.51 12.98
C ARG A 182 -8.17 17.16 13.70
N ASP A 183 -8.32 15.89 14.07
CA ASP A 183 -9.41 15.38 14.90
C ASP A 183 -8.83 14.71 16.15
N GLY A 184 -8.67 15.50 17.19
CA GLY A 184 -8.06 15.07 18.45
C GLY A 184 -6.59 14.63 18.31
N ALA A 185 -6.32 13.36 18.53
CA ALA A 185 -4.99 12.76 18.41
C ALA A 185 -4.70 12.20 17.00
N GLU A 186 -5.62 12.34 16.06
CA GLU A 186 -5.49 11.85 14.69
C GLU A 186 -5.58 13.01 13.70
N ILE A 187 -5.01 12.79 12.52
CA ILE A 187 -5.24 13.62 11.33
C ILE A 187 -6.14 12.81 10.41
N GLU A 188 -7.23 13.42 10.00
CA GLU A 188 -8.17 12.91 9.01
C GLU A 188 -7.84 13.51 7.65
N ILE A 189 -7.54 12.66 6.68
CA ILE A 189 -7.27 13.01 5.29
C ILE A 189 -8.42 12.44 4.46
N CYS A 190 -9.13 13.31 3.74
CA CYS A 190 -10.25 12.93 2.88
C CYS A 190 -9.91 13.21 1.42
N ILE A 191 -10.11 12.22 0.57
CA ILE A 191 -9.99 12.34 -0.89
C ILE A 191 -11.35 11.97 -1.46
N LEU A 192 -12.02 12.95 -2.07
CA LEU A 192 -13.35 12.81 -2.67
C LEU A 192 -13.24 12.89 -4.18
N ASP A 193 -13.69 11.86 -4.86
CA ASP A 193 -13.78 11.78 -6.31
C ASP A 193 -15.23 11.94 -6.84
N GLN A 194 -15.35 12.04 -8.15
CA GLN A 194 -16.64 12.12 -8.85
C GLN A 194 -16.90 10.85 -9.70
N GLY A 195 -16.31 9.74 -9.31
CA GLY A 195 -16.47 8.45 -9.98
C GLY A 195 -17.83 7.79 -9.71
N PRO A 196 -18.01 6.54 -10.10
CA PRO A 196 -19.25 5.79 -9.87
C PRO A 196 -19.47 5.41 -8.39
N GLY A 197 -18.47 5.65 -7.51
CA GLY A 197 -18.48 5.18 -6.14
C GLY A 197 -18.27 3.66 -6.02
N ILE A 198 -18.47 3.16 -4.82
CA ILE A 198 -18.33 1.73 -4.49
C ILE A 198 -19.58 1.31 -3.71
N ASP A 199 -20.16 0.13 -4.06
CA ASP A 199 -21.20 -0.48 -3.23
C ASP A 199 -20.60 -0.82 -1.85
N PRO A 200 -21.25 -0.40 -0.74
CA PRO A 200 -20.78 -0.73 0.60
C PRO A 200 -20.53 -2.23 0.84
N HIS A 201 -21.30 -3.10 0.17
CA HIS A 201 -21.12 -4.56 0.25
C HIS A 201 -19.82 -5.05 -0.41
N ASP A 202 -19.29 -4.29 -1.37
CA ASP A 202 -18.06 -4.63 -2.10
C ASP A 202 -16.79 -4.14 -1.39
N ILE A 203 -16.89 -3.20 -0.45
CA ILE A 203 -15.71 -2.60 0.21
C ILE A 203 -14.79 -3.66 0.81
N ALA A 204 -15.37 -4.62 1.57
CA ALA A 204 -14.57 -5.69 2.18
C ALA A 204 -13.86 -6.58 1.15
N ARG A 205 -14.45 -6.76 -0.03
CA ARG A 205 -13.87 -7.50 -1.16
C ARG A 205 -12.73 -6.70 -1.80
N LEU A 206 -12.96 -5.43 -2.09
CA LEU A 206 -11.99 -4.54 -2.75
C LEU A 206 -10.73 -4.23 -1.91
N LEU A 207 -10.78 -4.49 -0.60
CA LEU A 207 -9.62 -4.42 0.28
C LEU A 207 -8.79 -5.72 0.28
N ARG A 208 -9.18 -6.75 -0.47
CA ARG A 208 -8.40 -7.97 -0.67
C ARG A 208 -7.53 -7.85 -1.93
N PRO A 209 -6.31 -8.38 -1.92
CA PRO A 209 -5.45 -8.38 -3.09
C PRO A 209 -6.11 -9.05 -4.31
N PHE A 210 -5.90 -8.48 -5.49
CA PHE A 210 -6.41 -8.95 -6.79
C PHE A 210 -7.92 -8.87 -7.01
N GLU A 211 -8.66 -8.29 -6.07
CA GLU A 211 -10.09 -8.06 -6.24
C GLU A 211 -10.33 -6.72 -6.96
N GLN A 212 -11.27 -6.74 -7.89
CA GLN A 212 -11.67 -5.56 -8.68
C GLN A 212 -13.18 -5.39 -8.64
N GLY A 213 -13.64 -4.16 -8.82
CA GLY A 213 -15.07 -3.87 -8.95
C GLY A 213 -15.64 -4.40 -10.27
N ASP A 214 -16.94 -4.70 -10.29
CA ASP A 214 -17.63 -5.28 -11.45
C ASP A 214 -18.03 -4.24 -12.52
N SER A 215 -17.72 -2.95 -12.32
CA SER A 215 -18.11 -1.88 -13.25
C SER A 215 -17.37 -1.98 -14.60
N ALA A 216 -18.00 -1.50 -15.68
CA ALA A 216 -17.37 -1.45 -17.01
C ALA A 216 -16.10 -0.57 -17.03
N LEU A 217 -16.00 0.40 -16.10
CA LEU A 217 -14.82 1.27 -15.91
C LEU A 217 -13.67 0.51 -15.24
N THR A 218 -13.95 -0.34 -14.25
CA THR A 218 -12.92 -1.17 -13.59
C THR A 218 -12.33 -2.21 -14.54
N ARG A 219 -13.11 -2.73 -15.50
CA ARG A 219 -12.61 -3.65 -16.54
C ARG A 219 -11.72 -2.96 -17.58
N ARG A 220 -11.82 -1.65 -17.75
CA ARG A 220 -10.96 -0.85 -18.65
C ARG A 220 -9.75 -0.25 -17.95
N SER A 221 -9.78 -0.15 -16.61
CA SER A 221 -8.62 0.30 -15.84
C SER A 221 -7.60 -0.83 -15.72
N GLU A 222 -6.37 -0.57 -16.15
CA GLU A 222 -5.28 -1.55 -16.18
C GLU A 222 -4.70 -1.89 -14.77
N GLY A 223 -5.43 -1.65 -13.70
CA GLY A 223 -4.97 -1.87 -12.32
C GLY A 223 -5.04 -3.35 -11.92
N ALA A 224 -4.06 -3.84 -11.16
CA ALA A 224 -4.02 -5.22 -10.67
C ALA A 224 -4.91 -5.49 -9.44
N GLY A 225 -5.68 -4.50 -8.95
CA GLY A 225 -6.47 -4.63 -7.72
C GLY A 225 -5.62 -4.69 -6.44
N LEU A 226 -4.44 -4.06 -6.45
CA LEU A 226 -3.50 -4.09 -5.32
C LEU A 226 -3.40 -2.73 -4.59
N GLY A 227 -3.83 -1.64 -5.19
CA GLY A 227 -3.69 -0.29 -4.62
C GLY A 227 -4.41 -0.12 -3.28
N LEU A 228 -5.72 -0.40 -3.22
CA LEU A 228 -6.51 -0.29 -1.98
C LEU A 228 -6.06 -1.26 -0.88
N PRO A 229 -5.75 -2.54 -1.14
CA PRO A 229 -5.11 -3.43 -0.17
C PRO A 229 -3.82 -2.87 0.42
N ILE A 230 -2.91 -2.35 -0.41
CA ILE A 230 -1.65 -1.72 0.04
C ILE A 230 -1.94 -0.52 0.95
N VAL A 231 -2.84 0.38 0.54
CA VAL A 231 -3.23 1.54 1.35
C VAL A 231 -3.77 1.11 2.71
N ASN A 232 -4.68 0.13 2.74
CA ASN A 232 -5.25 -0.36 3.99
C ASN A 232 -4.18 -0.95 4.93
N LEU A 233 -3.28 -1.78 4.40
CA LEU A 233 -2.20 -2.38 5.18
C LEU A 233 -1.19 -1.33 5.68
N LEU A 234 -0.81 -0.35 4.85
CA LEU A 234 0.07 0.74 5.24
C LEU A 234 -0.56 1.61 6.33
N CYS A 235 -1.83 2.00 6.18
CA CYS A 235 -2.53 2.75 7.23
C CYS A 235 -2.50 1.99 8.56
N GLN A 236 -2.82 0.69 8.56
CA GLN A 236 -2.77 -0.14 9.76
C GLN A 236 -1.36 -0.25 10.36
N ALA A 237 -0.34 -0.43 9.51
CA ALA A 237 1.05 -0.52 9.93
C ALA A 237 1.58 0.80 10.53
N MET A 238 1.05 1.94 10.08
CA MET A 238 1.32 3.27 10.63
C MET A 238 0.43 3.63 11.84
N GLY A 239 -0.36 2.68 12.37
CA GLY A 239 -1.23 2.89 13.52
C GLY A 239 -2.53 3.65 13.21
N GLY A 240 -2.87 3.77 11.95
CA GLY A 240 -4.08 4.43 11.46
C GLY A 240 -5.09 3.46 10.85
N ARG A 241 -5.98 4.00 10.01
CA ARG A 241 -7.01 3.23 9.31
C ARG A 241 -7.48 3.91 8.01
N LEU A 242 -7.96 3.10 7.08
CA LEU A 242 -8.68 3.53 5.88
C LEU A 242 -10.17 3.23 6.04
N LYS A 243 -11.03 4.17 5.63
CA LYS A 243 -12.46 3.98 5.42
C LYS A 243 -12.83 4.43 4.01
N LEU A 244 -13.61 3.64 3.33
CA LEU A 244 -14.18 3.98 2.03
C LEU A 244 -15.67 4.22 2.23
N LEU A 245 -16.17 5.37 1.78
CA LEU A 245 -17.55 5.81 1.99
C LEU A 245 -18.12 6.33 0.66
N PRO A 246 -19.42 6.21 0.44
CA PRO A 246 -20.07 6.93 -0.66
C PRO A 246 -19.87 8.44 -0.51
N GLY A 247 -19.52 9.12 -1.59
CA GLY A 247 -19.44 10.58 -1.61
C GLY A 247 -20.82 11.23 -1.46
N PRO A 248 -20.92 12.43 -0.88
CA PRO A 248 -22.20 13.10 -0.57
C PRO A 248 -23.02 13.48 -1.83
N GLN A 249 -22.37 13.62 -2.97
CA GLN A 249 -22.99 13.92 -4.27
C GLN A 249 -22.73 12.81 -5.32
N GLY A 250 -22.41 11.61 -4.86
CA GLY A 250 -21.88 10.50 -5.66
C GLY A 250 -20.36 10.45 -5.57
N GLY A 251 -19.75 9.46 -6.25
CA GLY A 251 -18.30 9.22 -6.15
C GLY A 251 -17.88 8.43 -4.92
N LEU A 252 -16.60 8.37 -4.68
CA LEU A 252 -15.98 7.71 -3.53
C LEU A 252 -15.30 8.74 -2.63
N LEU A 253 -15.57 8.66 -1.33
CA LEU A 253 -14.79 9.33 -0.30
C LEU A 253 -13.83 8.32 0.34
N ALA A 254 -12.55 8.45 0.04
CA ALA A 254 -11.50 7.74 0.74
C ALA A 254 -11.05 8.57 1.96
N ASN A 255 -11.28 8.02 3.15
CA ASN A 255 -10.98 8.66 4.43
C ASN A 255 -9.85 7.89 5.12
N VAL A 256 -8.70 8.53 5.26
CA VAL A 256 -7.52 8.02 5.95
C VAL A 256 -7.38 8.74 7.27
N ARG A 257 -7.20 7.99 8.36
CA ARG A 257 -6.85 8.54 9.66
C ARG A 257 -5.49 8.01 10.09
N LEU A 258 -4.60 8.93 10.44
CA LEU A 258 -3.25 8.64 10.93
C LEU A 258 -3.02 9.37 12.26
N PRO A 259 -2.11 8.90 13.13
CA PRO A 259 -1.74 9.62 14.34
C PRO A 259 -1.20 11.02 14.00
N ALA A 260 -1.58 12.03 14.80
CA ALA A 260 -1.05 13.38 14.65
C ALA A 260 0.45 13.42 14.97
N GLY A 261 1.16 14.26 14.22
CA GLY A 261 2.58 14.52 14.41
C GLY A 261 2.86 15.53 15.53
#